data_0b91c74c607d29cf5fedc2e4f21b9e28
#
_entry.id   0b91c74c607d29cf5fedc2e4f21b9e28
#
_cell.length_a   1.000
_cell.length_b   1.000
_cell.length_c   1.000
_cell.angle_alpha   90.00
_cell.angle_beta   90.00
_cell.angle_gamma   90.00
#
_symmetry.space_group_name_H-M   'P 1'
#
loop_
_entity.id
_entity.type
_entity.pdbx_description
1 polymer ?
#
loop_
_entity_poly.entity_id
_entity_poly.type
_entity_poly.pdbx_seq_one_letter_code
_entity_poly.pdbx_strand_id
1 'polypeptide(L)'
;TVRGKTTIEDYHAQQVIEKYQVTPPQIIELKALMGDSADNIPGIPGVGEKTATKIIVEYGSIENAHEHLEELKPNRARESMREHYDMAQMSKALATICTDSPIEFSYEKAKLGNLYTKEAFLLCRQLEFKNLLSRFDSAAVQKDTLEQEFFTCADLAGCEALFAKAEAGKTAGVSLVTENGRVFGAGLALNEEEIYYIPVEGMITEGYLCGKLEELLHKVSESNTENIMKSNTDDVKKDPENEISDVNTDSTLKYDKKCVCALDVKALLKHIKSDDPMAVFDAGVAAYLLNPLKSSYTYDDMAKEYLNGRILPAREELLGKKTVEKAWEESAEGLT
;
A
#
# COMPACT_ATOMS: atom_id res chain seq x y z
N THR A 1 -26.64 11.96 2.28
CA THR A 1 -25.55 12.93 2.48
C THR A 1 -25.93 14.25 1.82
N VAL A 2 -26.06 15.32 2.57
CA VAL A 2 -26.33 16.66 2.04
C VAL A 2 -25.09 17.53 2.36
N ARG A 3 -24.52 18.16 1.34
CA ARG A 3 -23.32 19.02 1.46
C ARG A 3 -22.15 18.38 2.21
N GLY A 4 -21.87 17.10 1.97
CA GLY A 4 -20.77 16.36 2.59
C GLY A 4 -21.02 15.90 4.04
N LYS A 5 -22.19 16.19 4.62
CA LYS A 5 -22.57 15.73 5.96
C LYS A 5 -23.49 14.53 5.85
N THR A 6 -23.06 13.37 6.35
CA THR A 6 -23.88 12.16 6.44
C THR A 6 -24.67 12.19 7.76
N THR A 7 -25.99 12.09 7.65
CA THR A 7 -26.88 11.94 8.80
C THR A 7 -27.45 10.52 8.76
N ILE A 8 -27.39 9.82 9.88
CA ILE A 8 -27.98 8.49 10.06
C ILE A 8 -29.25 8.70 10.86
N GLU A 9 -30.36 8.17 10.35
CA GLU A 9 -31.68 8.20 11.01
C GLU A 9 -32.13 6.75 11.23
N ASP A 10 -32.42 6.40 12.47
CA ASP A 10 -32.95 5.10 12.84
C ASP A 10 -34.49 5.14 12.84
N TYR A 11 -35.11 4.21 12.12
CA TYR A 11 -36.54 4.11 12.03
C TYR A 11 -37.05 2.88 12.79
N HIS A 12 -37.86 3.13 13.84
CA HIS A 12 -38.65 2.09 14.47
C HIS A 12 -40.05 2.00 13.81
N ALA A 13 -40.81 0.97 14.14
CA ALA A 13 -42.11 0.70 13.51
C ALA A 13 -43.06 1.94 13.50
N GLN A 14 -43.09 2.71 14.58
CA GLN A 14 -43.91 3.90 14.66
C GLN A 14 -43.49 5.00 13.67
N GLN A 15 -42.18 5.24 13.54
CA GLN A 15 -41.65 6.23 12.59
C GLN A 15 -41.84 5.80 11.13
N VAL A 16 -41.87 4.48 10.86
CA VAL A 16 -42.23 3.96 9.52
C VAL A 16 -43.68 4.33 9.21
N ILE A 17 -44.60 4.11 10.15
CA ILE A 17 -46.01 4.46 9.99
C ILE A 17 -46.21 5.97 9.82
N GLU A 18 -45.52 6.77 10.60
CA GLU A 18 -45.62 8.25 10.51
C GLU A 18 -45.10 8.75 9.14
N LYS A 19 -44.03 8.17 8.63
CA LYS A 19 -43.43 8.61 7.38
C LYS A 19 -44.13 8.06 6.13
N TYR A 20 -44.44 6.77 6.12
CA TYR A 20 -44.93 6.06 4.93
C TYR A 20 -46.43 5.76 5.00
N GLN A 21 -47.08 6.01 6.11
CA GLN A 21 -48.51 5.75 6.35
C GLN A 21 -48.91 4.27 6.29
N VAL A 22 -47.95 3.37 6.32
CA VAL A 22 -48.14 1.93 6.28
C VAL A 22 -47.26 1.27 7.34
N THR A 23 -47.62 0.07 7.75
CA THR A 23 -46.80 -0.74 8.68
C THR A 23 -45.53 -1.26 8.01
N PRO A 24 -44.47 -1.63 8.78
CA PRO A 24 -43.24 -2.19 8.20
C PRO A 24 -43.48 -3.37 7.23
N PRO A 25 -44.35 -4.37 7.53
CA PRO A 25 -44.63 -5.42 6.54
C PRO A 25 -45.28 -4.92 5.25
N GLN A 26 -46.10 -3.85 5.33
CA GLN A 26 -46.73 -3.26 4.14
C GLN A 26 -45.80 -2.47 3.24
N ILE A 27 -44.56 -2.24 3.64
CA ILE A 27 -43.52 -1.69 2.74
C ILE A 27 -43.25 -2.64 1.57
N ILE A 28 -43.38 -3.95 1.78
CA ILE A 28 -43.27 -4.96 0.69
C ILE A 28 -44.40 -4.72 -0.33
N GLU A 29 -45.60 -4.46 0.13
CA GLU A 29 -46.79 -4.18 -0.73
C GLU A 29 -46.59 -2.88 -1.53
N LEU A 30 -46.03 -1.84 -0.87
CA LEU A 30 -45.68 -0.60 -1.59
C LEU A 30 -44.69 -0.85 -2.71
N LYS A 31 -43.59 -1.60 -2.41
CA LYS A 31 -42.59 -1.94 -3.44
C LYS A 31 -43.18 -2.84 -4.53
N ALA A 32 -44.15 -3.68 -4.21
CA ALA A 32 -44.82 -4.48 -5.21
C ALA A 32 -45.57 -3.64 -6.26
N LEU A 33 -46.15 -2.50 -5.83
CA LEU A 33 -46.86 -1.60 -6.73
C LEU A 33 -45.95 -0.56 -7.40
N MET A 34 -45.15 0.16 -6.64
CA MET A 34 -44.34 1.27 -7.16
C MET A 34 -43.01 0.84 -7.74
N GLY A 35 -42.57 -0.37 -7.44
CA GLY A 35 -41.22 -0.86 -7.75
C GLY A 35 -40.12 -0.29 -6.83
N ASP A 36 -38.88 -0.72 -7.07
CA ASP A 36 -37.69 -0.17 -6.46
C ASP A 36 -36.56 -0.15 -7.48
N SER A 37 -36.18 1.02 -7.93
CA SER A 37 -35.13 1.19 -8.95
C SER A 37 -33.75 0.83 -8.43
N ALA A 38 -33.49 0.92 -7.11
CA ALA A 38 -32.21 0.55 -6.53
C ALA A 38 -31.99 -0.97 -6.60
N ASP A 39 -33.07 -1.74 -6.39
CA ASP A 39 -33.05 -3.20 -6.39
C ASP A 39 -33.54 -3.80 -7.73
N ASN A 40 -33.82 -2.95 -8.74
CA ASN A 40 -34.35 -3.34 -10.03
C ASN A 40 -35.69 -4.11 -9.94
N ILE A 41 -36.54 -3.75 -8.97
CA ILE A 41 -37.88 -4.29 -8.81
C ILE A 41 -38.83 -3.45 -9.67
N PRO A 42 -39.56 -4.05 -10.65
CA PRO A 42 -40.28 -3.29 -11.67
C PRO A 42 -41.52 -2.55 -11.16
N GLY A 43 -42.24 -3.11 -10.18
CA GLY A 43 -43.55 -2.60 -9.83
C GLY A 43 -44.57 -2.73 -10.97
N ILE A 44 -45.65 -1.92 -10.96
CA ILE A 44 -46.60 -1.83 -12.05
C ILE A 44 -46.58 -0.46 -12.75
N PRO A 45 -46.74 -0.40 -14.08
CA PRO A 45 -46.60 0.85 -14.83
C PRO A 45 -47.58 1.94 -14.38
N GLY A 46 -47.05 3.14 -14.17
CA GLY A 46 -47.87 4.31 -13.83
C GLY A 46 -48.37 4.39 -12.42
N VAL A 47 -47.96 3.50 -11.51
CA VAL A 47 -48.22 3.55 -10.08
C VAL A 47 -46.96 3.95 -9.34
N GLY A 48 -46.87 5.19 -8.90
CA GLY A 48 -45.78 5.70 -8.06
C GLY A 48 -46.17 5.70 -6.56
N GLU A 49 -45.21 6.09 -5.72
CA GLU A 49 -45.29 6.06 -4.24
C GLU A 49 -46.64 6.58 -3.69
N LYS A 50 -47.07 7.78 -4.11
CA LYS A 50 -48.32 8.38 -3.61
C LYS A 50 -49.56 7.55 -3.94
N THR A 51 -49.60 6.90 -5.08
CA THR A 51 -50.74 6.09 -5.50
C THR A 51 -50.69 4.73 -4.81
N ALA A 52 -49.50 4.12 -4.74
CA ALA A 52 -49.27 2.88 -4.03
C ALA A 52 -49.64 3.01 -2.55
N THR A 53 -49.20 4.08 -1.88
CA THR A 53 -49.54 4.35 -0.47
C THR A 53 -51.06 4.42 -0.25
N LYS A 54 -51.79 5.15 -1.10
CA LYS A 54 -53.27 5.23 -0.96
C LYS A 54 -53.92 3.86 -1.12
N ILE A 55 -53.48 3.08 -2.10
CA ILE A 55 -54.03 1.74 -2.34
C ILE A 55 -53.77 0.83 -1.13
N ILE A 56 -52.50 0.83 -0.60
CA ILE A 56 -52.18 -0.06 0.52
C ILE A 56 -52.80 0.40 1.83
N VAL A 57 -52.95 1.71 2.06
CA VAL A 57 -53.69 2.23 3.21
C VAL A 57 -55.18 1.81 3.16
N GLU A 58 -55.81 1.81 1.98
CA GLU A 58 -57.21 1.49 1.81
C GLU A 58 -57.48 -0.03 1.78
N TYR A 59 -56.65 -0.80 1.09
CA TYR A 59 -56.87 -2.24 0.85
C TYR A 59 -55.94 -3.16 1.67
N GLY A 60 -54.86 -2.65 2.23
CA GLY A 60 -53.93 -3.42 3.07
C GLY A 60 -52.89 -4.25 2.33
N SER A 61 -53.23 -4.87 1.19
CA SER A 61 -52.37 -5.69 0.36
C SER A 61 -52.72 -5.58 -1.12
N ILE A 62 -51.79 -6.04 -1.99
CA ILE A 62 -52.01 -6.07 -3.46
C ILE A 62 -53.10 -7.07 -3.82
N GLU A 63 -53.25 -8.16 -3.09
CA GLU A 63 -54.26 -9.19 -3.33
C GLU A 63 -55.67 -8.58 -3.09
N ASN A 64 -55.87 -7.97 -1.92
CA ASN A 64 -57.15 -7.37 -1.60
C ASN A 64 -57.51 -6.18 -2.52
N ALA A 65 -56.48 -5.39 -2.93
CA ALA A 65 -56.69 -4.34 -3.92
C ALA A 65 -57.10 -4.90 -5.29
N HIS A 66 -56.60 -6.06 -5.67
CA HIS A 66 -56.97 -6.77 -6.92
C HIS A 66 -58.38 -7.35 -6.84
N GLU A 67 -58.81 -7.88 -5.69
CA GLU A 67 -60.18 -8.38 -5.49
C GLU A 67 -61.20 -7.25 -5.60
N HIS A 68 -60.83 -6.00 -5.23
CA HIS A 68 -61.71 -4.82 -5.29
C HIS A 68 -61.40 -3.89 -6.46
N LEU A 69 -60.93 -4.42 -7.57
CA LEU A 69 -60.48 -3.66 -8.74
C LEU A 69 -61.49 -2.62 -9.23
N GLU A 70 -62.78 -2.91 -9.23
CA GLU A 70 -63.83 -2.00 -9.74
C GLU A 70 -63.99 -0.74 -8.86
N GLU A 71 -63.59 -0.80 -7.62
CA GLU A 71 -63.65 0.32 -6.65
C GLU A 71 -62.34 1.10 -6.64
N LEU A 72 -61.23 0.55 -7.19
CA LEU A 72 -59.90 1.11 -7.10
C LEU A 72 -59.76 2.43 -7.87
N LYS A 73 -59.20 3.42 -7.21
CA LYS A 73 -58.98 4.75 -7.78
C LYS A 73 -57.49 5.11 -7.67
N PRO A 74 -56.93 5.86 -8.64
CA PRO A 74 -57.53 6.39 -9.88
C PRO A 74 -57.71 5.31 -10.96
N ASN A 75 -58.52 5.57 -11.96
CA ASN A 75 -58.81 4.64 -13.06
C ASN A 75 -57.54 4.10 -13.70
N ARG A 76 -56.53 4.93 -13.90
CA ARG A 76 -55.23 4.52 -14.44
C ARG A 76 -54.55 3.41 -13.63
N ALA A 77 -54.59 3.52 -12.28
CA ALA A 77 -54.02 2.50 -11.41
C ALA A 77 -54.84 1.20 -11.44
N ARG A 78 -56.20 1.32 -11.56
CA ARG A 78 -57.08 0.18 -11.73
C ARG A 78 -56.78 -0.61 -13.01
N GLU A 79 -56.64 0.09 -14.12
CA GLU A 79 -56.30 -0.54 -15.42
C GLU A 79 -54.91 -1.18 -15.37
N SER A 80 -53.92 -0.47 -14.81
CA SER A 80 -52.57 -1.01 -14.64
C SER A 80 -52.54 -2.24 -13.73
N MET A 81 -53.27 -2.23 -12.61
CA MET A 81 -53.44 -3.38 -11.73
C MET A 81 -54.07 -4.57 -12.45
N ARG A 82 -55.12 -4.31 -13.30
CA ARG A 82 -55.77 -5.35 -14.08
C ARG A 82 -54.85 -5.99 -15.06
N GLU A 83 -54.04 -5.20 -15.77
CA GLU A 83 -53.18 -5.67 -16.87
C GLU A 83 -51.85 -6.26 -16.38
N HIS A 84 -51.33 -5.77 -15.22
CA HIS A 84 -49.98 -6.09 -14.74
C HIS A 84 -49.96 -6.68 -13.32
N TYR A 85 -51.02 -7.38 -12.92
CA TYR A 85 -51.10 -7.99 -11.59
C TYR A 85 -49.99 -9.02 -11.38
N ASP A 86 -49.64 -9.83 -12.40
CA ASP A 86 -48.55 -10.79 -12.37
C ASP A 86 -47.21 -10.11 -12.05
N MET A 87 -47.01 -8.92 -12.59
CA MET A 87 -45.83 -8.11 -12.32
C MET A 87 -45.80 -7.59 -10.87
N ALA A 88 -46.97 -7.23 -10.31
CA ALA A 88 -47.07 -6.87 -8.91
C ALA A 88 -46.74 -8.04 -7.98
N GLN A 89 -47.24 -9.23 -8.30
CA GLN A 89 -46.90 -10.46 -7.56
C GLN A 89 -45.43 -10.81 -7.61
N MET A 90 -44.84 -10.74 -8.80
CA MET A 90 -43.38 -10.94 -8.99
C MET A 90 -42.59 -9.90 -8.18
N SER A 91 -42.98 -8.63 -8.24
CA SER A 91 -42.33 -7.54 -7.49
C SER A 91 -42.45 -7.74 -5.99
N LYS A 92 -43.60 -8.21 -5.49
CA LYS A 92 -43.80 -8.60 -4.10
C LYS A 92 -42.88 -9.73 -3.67
N ALA A 93 -42.74 -10.77 -4.49
CA ALA A 93 -41.83 -11.87 -4.23
C ALA A 93 -40.37 -11.40 -4.17
N LEU A 94 -39.94 -10.52 -5.10
CA LEU A 94 -38.61 -9.94 -5.11
C LEU A 94 -38.34 -9.01 -3.91
N ALA A 95 -39.34 -8.25 -3.48
CA ALA A 95 -39.24 -7.35 -2.33
C ALA A 95 -39.27 -8.09 -0.97
N THR A 96 -39.68 -9.37 -0.94
CA THR A 96 -39.78 -10.17 0.27
C THR A 96 -38.45 -10.82 0.58
N ILE A 97 -37.89 -10.55 1.75
CA ILE A 97 -36.65 -11.14 2.23
C ILE A 97 -36.84 -12.64 2.47
N CYS A 98 -36.00 -13.47 1.85
CA CYS A 98 -35.97 -14.90 2.12
C CYS A 98 -35.31 -15.17 3.47
N THR A 99 -36.06 -15.68 4.43
CA THR A 99 -35.57 -16.02 5.77
C THR A 99 -35.11 -17.46 5.90
N ASP A 100 -35.42 -18.31 4.92
CA ASP A 100 -35.15 -19.76 4.90
C ASP A 100 -33.97 -20.12 4.00
N SER A 101 -33.05 -19.15 3.77
CA SER A 101 -31.86 -19.41 2.96
C SER A 101 -31.05 -20.57 3.54
N PRO A 102 -30.58 -21.52 2.72
CA PRO A 102 -29.86 -22.71 3.17
C PRO A 102 -28.42 -22.37 3.57
N ILE A 103 -28.27 -21.63 4.68
CA ILE A 103 -26.97 -21.25 5.24
C ILE A 103 -26.77 -21.97 6.57
N GLU A 104 -25.55 -22.50 6.76
CA GLU A 104 -25.11 -22.96 8.06
C GLU A 104 -24.59 -21.77 8.86
N PHE A 105 -25.39 -21.31 9.84
CA PHE A 105 -25.02 -20.21 10.71
C PHE A 105 -24.84 -20.68 12.15
N SER A 106 -23.73 -20.25 12.76
CA SER A 106 -23.46 -20.48 14.18
C SER A 106 -22.98 -19.20 14.83
N TYR A 107 -23.67 -18.75 15.88
CA TYR A 107 -23.25 -17.59 16.67
C TYR A 107 -21.86 -17.75 17.27
N GLU A 108 -21.48 -18.97 17.63
CA GLU A 108 -20.13 -19.24 18.17
C GLU A 108 -19.04 -19.01 17.13
N LYS A 109 -19.28 -19.45 15.88
CA LYS A 109 -18.36 -19.22 14.76
C LYS A 109 -18.36 -17.77 14.27
N ALA A 110 -19.45 -17.03 14.50
CA ALA A 110 -19.61 -15.64 14.11
C ALA A 110 -19.02 -14.63 15.12
N LYS A 111 -18.54 -15.09 16.29
CA LYS A 111 -17.86 -14.21 17.25
C LYS A 111 -16.60 -13.62 16.60
N LEU A 112 -16.49 -12.30 16.70
CA LEU A 112 -15.29 -11.61 16.25
C LEU A 112 -14.12 -11.96 17.19
N GLY A 113 -13.06 -12.54 16.61
CA GLY A 113 -11.78 -12.70 17.27
C GLY A 113 -10.86 -11.49 17.02
N ASN A 114 -9.57 -11.68 17.25
CA ASN A 114 -8.60 -10.68 16.87
C ASN A 114 -8.48 -10.64 15.33
N LEU A 115 -8.95 -9.55 14.72
CA LEU A 115 -8.87 -9.35 13.27
C LEU A 115 -7.49 -8.85 12.81
N TYR A 116 -6.68 -8.34 13.74
CA TYR A 116 -5.39 -7.72 13.45
C TYR A 116 -4.25 -8.71 13.68
N THR A 117 -4.27 -9.83 12.96
CA THR A 117 -3.22 -10.84 13.00
C THR A 117 -2.10 -10.51 12.02
N LYS A 118 -0.94 -11.16 12.16
CA LYS A 118 0.20 -11.02 11.24
C LYS A 118 -0.20 -11.44 9.81
N GLU A 119 -0.97 -12.52 9.68
CA GLU A 119 -1.44 -13.02 8.40
C GLU A 119 -2.39 -12.02 7.71
N ALA A 120 -3.31 -11.44 8.48
CA ALA A 120 -4.21 -10.40 7.99
C ALA A 120 -3.43 -9.15 7.54
N PHE A 121 -2.40 -8.76 8.28
CA PHE A 121 -1.52 -7.66 7.89
C PHE A 121 -0.81 -7.94 6.56
N LEU A 122 -0.21 -9.13 6.40
CA LEU A 122 0.47 -9.53 5.18
C LEU A 122 -0.48 -9.56 3.98
N LEU A 123 -1.70 -10.06 4.17
CA LEU A 123 -2.72 -10.07 3.13
C LEU A 123 -3.19 -8.65 2.75
N CYS A 124 -3.46 -7.79 3.73
CA CYS A 124 -3.82 -6.40 3.47
C CYS A 124 -2.70 -5.65 2.74
N ARG A 125 -1.45 -5.96 3.04
CA ARG A 125 -0.29 -5.42 2.33
C ARG A 125 -0.22 -5.90 0.90
N GLN A 126 -0.37 -7.20 0.66
CA GLN A 126 -0.39 -7.79 -0.69
C GLN A 126 -1.51 -7.21 -1.56
N LEU A 127 -2.67 -6.94 -0.95
CA LEU A 127 -3.83 -6.34 -1.62
C LEU A 127 -3.79 -4.80 -1.65
N GLU A 128 -2.72 -4.19 -1.15
CA GLU A 128 -2.52 -2.73 -1.10
C GLU A 128 -3.63 -1.95 -0.35
N PHE A 129 -4.23 -2.54 0.68
CA PHE A 129 -5.28 -1.92 1.48
C PHE A 129 -4.71 -0.90 2.48
N LYS A 130 -4.20 0.23 1.98
CA LYS A 130 -3.49 1.26 2.77
C LYS A 130 -4.27 1.72 4.01
N ASN A 131 -5.58 1.96 3.87
CA ASN A 131 -6.43 2.40 4.98
C ASN A 131 -6.65 1.33 6.06
N LEU A 132 -6.53 0.05 5.72
CA LEU A 132 -6.61 -1.04 6.68
C LEU A 132 -5.27 -1.24 7.38
N LEU A 133 -4.15 -1.12 6.67
CA LEU A 133 -2.82 -1.26 7.24
C LEU A 133 -2.58 -0.30 8.42
N SER A 134 -3.10 0.94 8.34
CA SER A 134 -3.00 1.92 9.42
C SER A 134 -3.77 1.56 10.69
N ARG A 135 -4.65 0.55 10.65
CA ARG A 135 -5.45 0.09 11.81
C ARG A 135 -4.80 -1.05 12.57
N PHE A 136 -3.75 -1.66 12.01
CA PHE A 136 -2.97 -2.65 12.73
C PHE A 136 -2.10 -1.95 13.75
N ASP A 137 -2.25 -2.36 15.01
CA ASP A 137 -1.44 -1.85 16.09
C ASP A 137 0.03 -2.26 15.87
N SER A 138 0.96 -1.35 16.05
CA SER A 138 2.39 -1.60 15.89
C SER A 138 2.93 -2.72 16.79
N ALA A 139 2.16 -3.11 17.83
CA ALA A 139 2.47 -4.24 18.68
C ALA A 139 2.04 -5.61 18.09
N ALA A 140 1.03 -5.65 17.20
CA ALA A 140 0.57 -6.89 16.55
C ALA A 140 1.40 -7.23 15.32
N VAL A 141 1.93 -6.24 14.64
CA VAL A 141 3.07 -6.36 13.74
C VAL A 141 4.27 -6.34 14.66
N GLN A 142 4.89 -7.52 14.93
CA GLN A 142 6.23 -7.50 15.51
C GLN A 142 6.98 -6.40 14.76
N LYS A 143 7.30 -5.31 15.45
CA LYS A 143 8.35 -4.43 15.00
C LYS A 143 9.55 -5.35 14.85
N ASP A 144 9.82 -5.82 13.62
CA ASP A 144 11.17 -6.05 13.20
C ASP A 144 11.78 -4.63 13.20
N THR A 145 11.88 -4.08 14.40
CA THR A 145 12.75 -2.97 14.66
C THR A 145 14.08 -3.48 14.19
N LEU A 146 14.71 -2.74 13.32
CA LEU A 146 16.13 -2.86 13.03
C LEU A 146 16.93 -2.47 14.31
N GLU A 147 16.59 -3.06 15.44
CA GLU A 147 17.51 -3.30 16.55
C GLU A 147 18.48 -4.43 16.15
N GLN A 148 18.68 -4.61 14.86
CA GLN A 148 19.79 -5.35 14.33
C GLN A 148 21.03 -4.54 14.65
N GLU A 149 21.90 -5.19 15.35
CA GLU A 149 23.21 -4.80 15.79
C GLU A 149 23.95 -4.04 14.70
N PHE A 150 23.89 -2.71 14.76
CA PHE A 150 24.78 -1.88 14.02
C PHE A 150 26.15 -2.01 14.67
N PHE A 151 27.14 -2.32 13.87
CA PHE A 151 28.52 -2.25 14.34
C PHE A 151 29.03 -0.83 14.17
N THR A 152 29.52 -0.22 15.23
CA THR A 152 30.19 1.08 15.14
C THR A 152 31.66 0.85 14.85
N CYS A 153 32.17 1.47 13.79
CA CYS A 153 33.57 1.44 13.40
C CYS A 153 34.18 2.82 13.63
N ALA A 154 34.79 3.02 14.79
CA ALA A 154 35.36 4.31 15.22
C ALA A 154 36.91 4.35 15.15
N ASP A 155 37.55 3.26 14.78
CA ASP A 155 39.01 3.20 14.64
C ASP A 155 39.45 3.12 13.17
N LEU A 156 40.63 3.65 12.88
CA LEU A 156 41.16 3.75 11.52
C LEU A 156 41.43 2.40 10.88
N ALA A 157 41.95 1.43 11.65
CA ALA A 157 42.29 0.10 11.11
C ALA A 157 41.06 -0.70 10.77
N GLY A 158 40.01 -0.62 11.62
CA GLY A 158 38.68 -1.19 11.36
C GLY A 158 38.04 -0.57 10.12
N CYS A 159 38.16 0.75 9.98
CA CYS A 159 37.64 1.47 8.81
C CYS A 159 38.31 1.01 7.51
N GLU A 160 39.65 0.89 7.49
CA GLU A 160 40.42 0.37 6.33
C GLU A 160 39.98 -1.06 5.96
N ALA A 161 39.85 -1.95 6.97
CA ALA A 161 39.42 -3.32 6.75
C ALA A 161 37.99 -3.40 6.21
N LEU A 162 37.11 -2.51 6.67
CA LEU A 162 35.73 -2.43 6.25
C LEU A 162 35.61 -1.98 4.78
N PHE A 163 36.33 -0.93 4.39
CA PHE A 163 36.39 -0.49 3.00
C PHE A 163 37.00 -1.54 2.06
N ALA A 164 38.03 -2.26 2.50
CA ALA A 164 38.58 -3.37 1.74
C ALA A 164 37.54 -4.50 1.52
N LYS A 165 36.72 -4.81 2.51
CA LYS A 165 35.58 -5.75 2.33
C LYS A 165 34.55 -5.20 1.32
N ALA A 166 34.19 -3.91 1.41
CA ALA A 166 33.26 -3.28 0.48
C ALA A 166 33.75 -3.35 -0.97
N GLU A 167 35.04 -3.11 -1.20
CA GLU A 167 35.70 -3.23 -2.51
C GLU A 167 35.67 -4.66 -3.07
N ALA A 168 35.83 -5.66 -2.22
CA ALA A 168 35.78 -7.07 -2.61
C ALA A 168 34.34 -7.53 -2.94
N GLY A 169 33.34 -6.88 -2.36
CA GLY A 169 31.92 -7.20 -2.57
C GLY A 169 31.39 -6.83 -3.95
N LYS A 170 30.16 -7.27 -4.26
CA LYS A 170 29.43 -6.88 -5.48
C LYS A 170 28.67 -5.58 -5.31
N THR A 171 28.10 -5.38 -4.15
CA THR A 171 27.29 -4.19 -3.80
C THR A 171 27.65 -3.70 -2.42
N ALA A 172 27.63 -2.39 -2.24
CA ALA A 172 27.71 -1.76 -0.93
C ALA A 172 26.63 -0.68 -0.81
N GLY A 173 25.85 -0.70 0.28
CA GLY A 173 24.89 0.36 0.56
C GLY A 173 25.56 1.49 1.32
N VAL A 174 25.38 2.73 0.89
CA VAL A 174 25.97 3.93 1.52
C VAL A 174 24.90 4.94 1.85
N SER A 175 24.97 5.48 3.07
CA SER A 175 24.15 6.60 3.53
C SER A 175 25.00 7.56 4.33
N LEU A 176 24.92 8.86 4.04
CA LEU A 176 25.62 9.89 4.80
C LEU A 176 24.70 10.53 5.83
N VAL A 177 25.21 10.72 7.04
CA VAL A 177 24.57 11.56 8.05
C VAL A 177 25.09 12.98 7.87
N THR A 178 24.25 13.86 7.33
CA THR A 178 24.65 15.22 6.96
C THR A 178 23.72 16.27 7.56
N GLU A 179 24.28 17.43 7.88
CA GLU A 179 23.55 18.63 8.26
C GLU A 179 24.37 19.87 7.89
N ASN A 180 23.70 20.89 7.35
CA ASN A 180 24.33 22.19 6.97
C ASN A 180 25.58 22.05 6.09
N GLY A 181 25.62 21.01 5.22
CA GLY A 181 26.74 20.75 4.32
C GLY A 181 27.93 20.05 4.97
N ARG A 182 27.87 19.65 6.24
CA ARG A 182 28.88 18.83 6.94
C ARG A 182 28.45 17.38 7.00
N VAL A 183 29.42 16.47 6.97
CA VAL A 183 29.22 15.03 7.18
C VAL A 183 29.60 14.68 8.61
N PHE A 184 28.68 14.07 9.35
CA PHE A 184 28.86 13.60 10.73
C PHE A 184 29.21 12.12 10.81
N GLY A 185 28.97 11.37 9.75
CA GLY A 185 29.27 9.96 9.65
C GLY A 185 28.68 9.34 8.40
N ALA A 186 28.96 8.05 8.22
CA ALA A 186 28.41 7.25 7.12
C ALA A 186 27.88 5.91 7.64
N GLY A 187 26.73 5.50 7.13
CA GLY A 187 26.30 4.11 7.17
C GLY A 187 26.86 3.36 5.98
N LEU A 188 27.45 2.19 6.20
CA LEU A 188 27.96 1.29 5.18
C LEU A 188 27.38 -0.11 5.40
N ALA A 189 26.60 -0.61 4.44
CA ALA A 189 26.04 -1.95 4.46
C ALA A 189 26.72 -2.81 3.40
N LEU A 190 27.26 -3.94 3.81
CA LEU A 190 27.90 -4.93 2.92
C LEU A 190 26.90 -6.01 2.49
N ASN A 191 25.98 -6.35 3.39
CA ASN A 191 24.87 -7.29 3.20
C ASN A 191 23.78 -7.02 4.27
N GLU A 192 22.81 -7.92 4.41
CA GLU A 192 21.70 -7.77 5.37
C GLU A 192 22.12 -7.88 6.85
N GLU A 193 23.27 -8.51 7.14
CA GLU A 193 23.79 -8.77 8.50
C GLU A 193 24.96 -7.86 8.86
N GLU A 194 25.75 -7.41 7.88
CA GLU A 194 26.94 -6.59 8.07
C GLU A 194 26.66 -5.13 7.74
N ILE A 195 26.12 -4.42 8.74
CA ILE A 195 25.78 -2.99 8.65
C ILE A 195 26.64 -2.22 9.65
N TYR A 196 27.34 -1.21 9.18
CA TYR A 196 28.30 -0.45 9.97
C TYR A 196 27.94 1.03 9.98
N TYR A 197 28.14 1.66 11.12
CA TYR A 197 28.15 3.11 11.24
C TYR A 197 29.60 3.58 11.48
N ILE A 198 30.05 4.52 10.68
CA ILE A 198 31.40 5.10 10.75
C ILE A 198 31.23 6.56 11.17
N PRO A 199 31.49 6.92 12.43
CA PRO A 199 31.39 8.29 12.90
C PRO A 199 32.57 9.14 12.38
N VAL A 200 32.32 10.44 12.19
CA VAL A 200 33.40 11.43 11.98
C VAL A 200 33.89 11.87 13.35
N GLU A 201 34.86 11.13 13.89
CA GLU A 201 35.47 11.43 15.19
C GLU A 201 36.93 11.01 15.23
N GLY A 202 37.69 11.59 16.14
CA GLY A 202 39.10 11.26 16.34
C GLY A 202 39.94 11.37 15.07
N MET A 203 40.50 10.24 14.62
CA MET A 203 41.30 10.17 13.39
C MET A 203 40.47 10.02 12.12
N ILE A 204 39.21 9.64 12.22
CA ILE A 204 38.29 9.56 11.09
C ILE A 204 37.69 10.95 10.86
N THR A 205 38.38 11.75 10.08
CA THR A 205 37.90 13.08 9.70
C THR A 205 36.88 13.00 8.55
N GLU A 206 36.08 14.06 8.38
CA GLU A 206 35.17 14.19 7.21
C GLU A 206 35.91 13.98 5.89
N GLY A 207 37.07 14.62 5.71
CA GLY A 207 37.87 14.48 4.49
C GLY A 207 38.40 13.06 4.28
N TYR A 208 38.80 12.36 5.35
CA TYR A 208 39.19 10.96 5.28
C TYR A 208 38.02 10.06 4.84
N LEU A 209 36.86 10.20 5.50
CA LEU A 209 35.69 9.39 5.22
C LEU A 209 35.18 9.59 3.78
N CYS A 210 35.07 10.86 3.35
CA CYS A 210 34.68 11.18 1.99
C CYS A 210 35.69 10.65 0.96
N GLY A 211 37.00 10.80 1.23
CA GLY A 211 38.05 10.26 0.39
C GLY A 211 38.01 8.73 0.24
N LYS A 212 37.70 7.99 1.31
CA LYS A 212 37.49 6.54 1.25
C LYS A 212 36.28 6.12 0.43
N LEU A 213 35.19 6.88 0.50
CA LEU A 213 34.01 6.64 -0.35
C LEU A 213 34.30 6.95 -1.82
N GLU A 214 35.07 8.00 -2.10
CA GLU A 214 35.54 8.32 -3.48
C GLU A 214 36.44 7.20 -4.02
N GLU A 215 37.39 6.68 -3.21
CA GLU A 215 38.25 5.55 -3.56
C GLU A 215 37.44 4.28 -3.87
N LEU A 216 36.41 3.97 -3.03
CA LEU A 216 35.49 2.86 -3.27
C LEU A 216 34.76 3.00 -4.61
N LEU A 217 34.21 4.18 -4.91
CA LEU A 217 33.54 4.44 -6.18
C LEU A 217 34.47 4.27 -7.38
N HIS A 218 35.72 4.77 -7.29
CA HIS A 218 36.72 4.64 -8.34
C HIS A 218 37.06 3.16 -8.62
N LYS A 219 37.31 2.36 -7.57
CA LYS A 219 37.61 0.92 -7.72
C LYS A 219 36.42 0.12 -8.27
N VAL A 220 35.18 0.47 -7.90
CA VAL A 220 33.99 -0.12 -8.47
C VAL A 220 33.90 0.17 -9.97
N SER A 221 34.19 1.40 -10.39
CA SER A 221 34.22 1.81 -11.79
C SER A 221 35.29 1.07 -12.60
N GLU A 222 36.50 1.00 -12.07
CA GLU A 222 37.62 0.25 -12.71
C GLU A 222 37.27 -1.24 -12.91
N SER A 223 36.71 -1.88 -11.86
CA SER A 223 36.28 -3.29 -11.93
C SER A 223 35.20 -3.51 -13.00
N ASN A 224 34.26 -2.60 -13.14
CA ASN A 224 33.21 -2.67 -14.16
C ASN A 224 33.76 -2.51 -15.57
N THR A 225 34.75 -1.61 -15.76
CA THR A 225 35.41 -1.38 -17.05
C THR A 225 36.21 -2.60 -17.49
N GLU A 226 36.94 -3.22 -16.56
CA GLU A 226 37.71 -4.47 -16.87
C GLU A 226 36.78 -5.63 -17.26
N ASN A 227 35.62 -5.78 -16.60
CA ASN A 227 34.64 -6.82 -16.91
C ASN A 227 34.02 -6.62 -18.31
N ILE A 228 33.74 -5.37 -18.69
CA ILE A 228 33.26 -5.05 -20.06
C ILE A 228 34.32 -5.37 -21.12
N MET A 229 35.59 -5.07 -20.85
CA MET A 229 36.70 -5.40 -21.80
C MET A 229 36.87 -6.90 -21.96
N LYS A 230 36.78 -7.68 -20.88
CA LYS A 230 36.87 -9.16 -20.92
C LYS A 230 35.68 -9.77 -21.68
N SER A 231 34.46 -9.31 -21.50
CA SER A 231 33.31 -9.83 -22.23
C SER A 231 33.40 -9.57 -23.75
N ASN A 232 33.89 -8.42 -24.15
CA ASN A 232 34.08 -8.08 -25.56
C ASN A 232 35.20 -8.87 -26.24
N THR A 233 36.19 -9.40 -25.49
CA THR A 233 37.26 -10.25 -26.05
C THR A 233 36.83 -11.70 -26.21
N ASP A 234 35.88 -12.17 -25.44
CA ASP A 234 35.35 -13.55 -25.55
C ASP A 234 34.33 -13.69 -26.70
N ASP A 235 33.58 -12.63 -27.05
CA ASP A 235 32.67 -12.61 -28.19
C ASP A 235 33.41 -12.56 -29.57
N VAL A 236 34.66 -12.12 -29.63
CA VAL A 236 35.45 -12.08 -30.89
C VAL A 236 36.01 -13.45 -31.28
N LYS A 237 35.90 -14.48 -30.41
CA LYS A 237 36.40 -15.86 -30.70
C LYS A 237 35.32 -16.82 -31.20
N LYS A 238 34.13 -16.38 -31.55
CA LYS A 238 33.11 -17.19 -32.21
C LYS A 238 33.25 -17.05 -33.71
N ASP A 239 33.51 -18.18 -34.38
CA ASP A 239 33.61 -18.31 -35.84
C ASP A 239 32.36 -17.78 -36.55
N PRO A 240 32.50 -17.15 -37.72
CA PRO A 240 31.40 -16.56 -38.47
C PRO A 240 30.59 -17.55 -39.34
N GLU A 241 30.63 -18.85 -39.07
CA GLU A 241 29.85 -19.85 -39.80
C GLU A 241 28.99 -20.69 -38.84
N ASN A 242 27.87 -20.14 -38.35
CA ASN A 242 26.65 -20.92 -38.12
C ASN A 242 25.43 -20.04 -37.89
N GLU A 243 24.60 -20.02 -38.91
CA GLU A 243 23.17 -19.90 -39.07
C GLU A 243 22.28 -19.30 -37.97
N ILE A 244 21.62 -18.29 -38.45
CA ILE A 244 20.25 -17.81 -38.12
C ILE A 244 19.33 -18.98 -37.74
N SER A 245 19.13 -19.21 -36.46
CA SER A 245 17.91 -19.83 -35.95
C SER A 245 17.70 -19.44 -34.49
N ASP A 246 16.49 -18.95 -34.24
CA ASP A 246 15.90 -18.65 -32.95
C ASP A 246 16.43 -17.40 -32.22
N VAL A 247 15.71 -16.31 -32.48
CA VAL A 247 15.61 -15.17 -31.57
C VAL A 247 14.93 -15.66 -30.28
N ASN A 248 15.67 -16.37 -29.45
CA ASN A 248 15.31 -16.61 -28.09
C ASN A 248 15.54 -15.32 -27.32
N THR A 249 14.45 -14.64 -27.00
CA THR A 249 14.34 -13.47 -26.11
C THR A 249 14.70 -13.81 -24.64
N ASP A 250 15.74 -14.58 -24.40
CA ASP A 250 16.25 -14.86 -23.07
C ASP A 250 17.72 -14.43 -22.94
N SER A 251 18.00 -13.22 -23.46
CA SER A 251 19.18 -12.48 -23.04
C SER A 251 18.89 -11.81 -21.69
N THR A 252 18.81 -12.60 -20.63
CA THR A 252 19.15 -12.12 -19.31
C THR A 252 20.62 -11.70 -19.40
N LEU A 253 20.83 -10.42 -19.69
CA LEU A 253 22.10 -9.77 -19.51
C LEU A 253 22.48 -9.99 -18.04
N LYS A 254 23.30 -11.01 -17.79
CA LYS A 254 24.00 -11.21 -16.52
C LYS A 254 24.99 -10.07 -16.36
N TYR A 255 24.48 -8.88 -16.04
CA TYR A 255 25.31 -7.77 -15.62
C TYR A 255 25.80 -8.07 -14.20
N ASP A 256 26.93 -8.73 -14.12
CA ASP A 256 27.69 -8.92 -12.89
C ASP A 256 28.48 -7.64 -12.56
N LYS A 257 27.74 -6.50 -12.55
CA LYS A 257 28.33 -5.20 -12.25
C LYS A 257 28.36 -4.97 -10.76
N LYS A 258 29.48 -4.45 -10.28
CA LYS A 258 29.60 -3.89 -8.94
C LYS A 258 28.93 -2.53 -8.89
N CYS A 259 28.29 -2.18 -7.78
CA CYS A 259 27.71 -0.84 -7.57
C CYS A 259 27.70 -0.42 -6.11
N VAL A 260 27.78 0.88 -5.89
CA VAL A 260 27.48 1.53 -4.62
C VAL A 260 26.03 2.00 -4.67
N CYS A 261 25.22 1.52 -3.75
CA CYS A 261 23.80 1.82 -3.67
C CYS A 261 23.55 2.94 -2.65
N ALA A 262 22.76 3.94 -3.03
CA ALA A 262 22.25 4.95 -2.11
C ALA A 262 20.77 5.22 -2.39
N LEU A 263 20.03 5.71 -1.39
CA LEU A 263 18.64 6.09 -1.59
C LEU A 263 18.52 7.32 -2.50
N ASP A 264 19.41 8.29 -2.32
CA ASP A 264 19.49 9.54 -3.10
C ASP A 264 20.96 9.78 -3.46
N VAL A 265 21.36 9.27 -4.64
CA VAL A 265 22.72 9.44 -5.16
C VAL A 265 23.05 10.91 -5.38
N LYS A 266 22.08 11.74 -5.77
CA LYS A 266 22.30 13.17 -5.95
C LYS A 266 22.68 13.89 -4.65
N ALA A 267 22.09 13.47 -3.52
CA ALA A 267 22.47 13.97 -2.21
C ALA A 267 23.88 13.49 -1.82
N LEU A 268 24.20 12.22 -2.08
CA LEU A 268 25.52 11.64 -1.83
C LEU A 268 26.63 12.40 -2.60
N LEU A 269 26.43 12.66 -3.90
CA LEU A 269 27.39 13.31 -4.79
C LEU A 269 27.61 14.83 -4.51
N LYS A 270 26.90 15.40 -3.53
CA LYS A 270 27.23 16.74 -3.01
C LYS A 270 28.47 16.74 -2.12
N HIS A 271 28.79 15.58 -1.52
CA HIS A 271 29.86 15.43 -0.53
C HIS A 271 31.04 14.59 -1.05
N ILE A 272 30.81 13.74 -2.02
CA ILE A 272 31.83 12.87 -2.63
C ILE A 272 31.83 13.01 -4.15
N LYS A 273 32.98 12.80 -4.77
CA LYS A 273 33.12 12.87 -6.22
C LYS A 273 33.04 11.49 -6.84
N SER A 274 32.39 11.39 -7.98
CA SER A 274 32.40 10.21 -8.83
C SER A 274 32.45 10.65 -10.28
N ASP A 275 33.41 10.14 -11.04
CA ASP A 275 33.58 10.41 -12.46
C ASP A 275 32.77 9.42 -13.33
N ASP A 276 32.28 8.32 -12.74
CA ASP A 276 31.53 7.29 -13.45
C ASP A 276 30.13 7.11 -12.86
N PRO A 277 29.08 7.51 -13.59
CA PRO A 277 27.71 7.30 -13.15
C PRO A 277 27.30 5.83 -13.08
N MET A 278 28.06 4.92 -13.70
CA MET A 278 27.77 3.47 -13.69
C MET A 278 28.25 2.77 -12.42
N ALA A 279 29.04 3.43 -11.60
CA ALA A 279 29.49 2.91 -10.30
C ALA A 279 28.42 3.06 -9.19
N VAL A 280 27.38 3.85 -9.42
CA VAL A 280 26.34 4.14 -8.44
C VAL A 280 24.98 3.63 -8.88
N PHE A 281 24.18 3.21 -7.91
CA PHE A 281 22.78 2.82 -8.08
C PHE A 281 21.89 3.63 -7.15
N ASP A 282 20.94 4.38 -7.72
CA ASP A 282 19.97 5.17 -6.97
C ASP A 282 18.72 4.35 -6.69
N ALA A 283 18.55 3.95 -5.43
CA ALA A 283 17.41 3.13 -5.00
C ALA A 283 16.08 3.92 -5.04
N GLY A 284 16.13 5.23 -4.80
CA GLY A 284 14.95 6.10 -4.89
C GLY A 284 14.44 6.22 -6.32
N VAL A 285 15.34 6.42 -7.29
CA VAL A 285 14.99 6.45 -8.72
C VAL A 285 14.48 5.08 -9.18
N ALA A 286 15.11 3.99 -8.76
CA ALA A 286 14.64 2.63 -9.07
C ALA A 286 13.22 2.39 -8.56
N ALA A 287 12.93 2.76 -7.33
CA ALA A 287 11.59 2.67 -6.74
C ALA A 287 10.56 3.55 -7.47
N TYR A 288 10.96 4.74 -7.88
CA TYR A 288 10.12 5.59 -8.72
C TYR A 288 9.77 4.92 -10.04
N LEU A 289 10.73 4.29 -10.70
CA LEU A 289 10.48 3.58 -11.96
C LEU A 289 9.57 2.38 -11.80
N LEU A 290 9.65 1.68 -10.66
CA LEU A 290 8.76 0.55 -10.34
C LEU A 290 7.35 0.99 -9.98
N ASN A 291 7.18 2.11 -9.29
CA ASN A 291 5.89 2.62 -8.86
C ASN A 291 5.86 4.16 -8.84
N PRO A 292 5.61 4.81 -10.01
CA PRO A 292 5.66 6.26 -10.15
C PRO A 292 4.49 7.02 -9.50
N LEU A 293 3.52 6.30 -8.93
CA LEU A 293 2.32 6.91 -8.36
C LEU A 293 2.47 7.35 -6.90
N LYS A 294 3.63 7.11 -6.29
CA LYS A 294 3.91 7.52 -4.92
C LYS A 294 4.30 9.00 -4.84
N SER A 295 3.95 9.61 -3.71
CA SER A 295 4.33 11.00 -3.40
C SER A 295 5.73 11.14 -2.79
N SER A 296 6.30 10.04 -2.26
CA SER A 296 7.61 10.03 -1.60
C SER A 296 8.29 8.67 -1.71
N TYR A 297 9.62 8.67 -1.61
CA TYR A 297 10.48 7.49 -1.67
C TYR A 297 11.52 7.58 -0.55
N THR A 298 11.05 7.63 0.70
CA THR A 298 11.91 7.65 1.89
C THR A 298 12.44 6.26 2.22
N TYR A 299 13.41 6.17 3.12
CA TYR A 299 13.89 4.89 3.64
C TYR A 299 12.76 4.05 4.24
N ASP A 300 11.81 4.68 4.97
CA ASP A 300 10.65 4.01 5.54
C ASP A 300 9.69 3.49 4.45
N ASP A 301 9.43 4.29 3.41
CA ASP A 301 8.63 3.86 2.26
C ASP A 301 9.24 2.65 1.56
N MET A 302 10.57 2.67 1.37
CA MET A 302 11.32 1.58 0.73
C MET A 302 11.32 0.32 1.59
N ALA A 303 11.56 0.46 2.89
CA ALA A 303 11.58 -0.65 3.83
C ALA A 303 10.20 -1.31 3.93
N LYS A 304 9.14 -0.53 4.00
CA LYS A 304 7.77 -1.05 4.00
C LYS A 304 7.41 -1.83 2.74
N GLU A 305 7.84 -1.35 1.58
CA GLU A 305 7.45 -1.96 0.30
C GLU A 305 8.33 -3.14 -0.09
N TYR A 306 9.65 -3.01 0.07
CA TYR A 306 10.62 -3.97 -0.47
C TYR A 306 11.29 -4.85 0.59
N LEU A 307 11.25 -4.47 1.88
CA LEU A 307 11.85 -5.22 2.98
C LEU A 307 10.81 -5.84 3.93
N ASN A 308 9.81 -6.52 3.35
CA ASN A 308 8.79 -7.27 4.11
C ASN A 308 8.00 -6.46 5.14
N GLY A 309 7.76 -5.15 4.87
CA GLY A 309 6.96 -4.30 5.74
C GLY A 309 7.73 -3.80 6.97
N ARG A 310 9.06 -3.80 6.95
CA ARG A 310 9.88 -3.18 7.99
C ARG A 310 9.51 -1.71 8.13
N ILE A 311 9.37 -1.26 9.37
CA ILE A 311 9.08 0.13 9.70
C ILE A 311 10.37 0.73 10.24
N LEU A 312 10.85 1.77 9.56
CA LEU A 312 11.98 2.55 10.05
C LEU A 312 11.46 3.77 10.80
N PRO A 313 12.05 4.10 11.96
CA PRO A 313 11.66 5.31 12.67
C PRO A 313 11.95 6.54 11.79
N ALA A 314 11.02 7.47 11.77
CA ALA A 314 11.23 8.73 11.07
C ALA A 314 12.36 9.52 11.76
N ARG A 315 13.06 10.36 10.97
CA ARG A 315 14.12 11.21 11.51
C ARG A 315 13.64 12.07 12.68
N GLU A 316 12.41 12.58 12.60
CA GLU A 316 11.76 13.37 13.63
C GLU A 316 11.48 12.58 14.91
N GLU A 317 11.24 11.29 14.82
CA GLU A 317 11.06 10.41 15.97
C GLU A 317 12.39 10.17 16.70
N LEU A 318 13.50 10.06 15.94
CA LEU A 318 14.83 9.84 16.49
C LEU A 318 15.43 11.12 17.09
N LEU A 319 15.33 12.22 16.37
CA LEU A 319 15.97 13.48 16.77
C LEU A 319 15.04 14.42 17.55
N GLY A 320 13.70 14.20 17.47
CA GLY A 320 12.73 15.14 18.02
C GLY A 320 12.87 16.53 17.38
N LYS A 321 13.10 17.55 18.21
CA LYS A 321 13.36 18.93 17.76
C LYS A 321 14.85 19.27 17.69
N LYS A 322 15.72 18.30 17.90
CA LYS A 322 17.17 18.53 17.92
C LYS A 322 17.74 18.52 16.51
N THR A 323 18.80 19.26 16.31
CA THR A 323 19.65 19.13 15.11
C THR A 323 20.51 17.86 15.23
N VAL A 324 21.03 17.37 14.12
CA VAL A 324 21.97 16.22 14.11
C VAL A 324 23.20 16.57 14.95
N GLU A 325 23.74 17.78 14.77
CA GLU A 325 24.92 18.26 15.50
C GLU A 325 24.67 18.23 17.02
N LYS A 326 23.52 18.74 17.47
CA LYS A 326 23.19 18.75 18.90
C LYS A 326 22.94 17.34 19.47
N ALA A 327 22.28 16.46 18.71
CA ALA A 327 22.07 15.08 19.10
C ALA A 327 23.40 14.32 19.19
N TRP A 328 24.33 14.66 18.29
CA TRP A 328 25.68 14.10 18.26
C TRP A 328 26.49 14.50 19.49
N GLU A 329 26.52 15.81 19.82
CA GLU A 329 27.21 16.31 21.00
C GLU A 329 26.71 15.66 22.30
N GLU A 330 25.38 15.56 22.45
CA GLU A 330 24.77 14.92 23.62
C GLU A 330 25.06 13.40 23.68
N SER A 331 25.20 12.70 22.56
CA SER A 331 25.55 11.28 22.54
C SER A 331 27.02 11.04 22.90
N ALA A 332 27.89 11.95 22.49
CA ALA A 332 29.32 11.89 22.86
C ALA A 332 29.56 12.15 24.36
N GLU A 333 28.77 13.06 24.97
CA GLU A 333 28.81 13.30 26.42
C GLU A 333 28.22 12.14 27.24
N GLY A 334 27.30 11.34 26.67
CA GLY A 334 26.71 10.16 27.32
C GLY A 334 27.59 8.90 27.29
N LEU A 335 28.67 8.91 26.54
CA LEU A 335 29.64 7.80 26.42
C LEU A 335 30.89 7.97 27.33
N THR A 336 30.95 9.04 28.12
CA THR A 336 31.91 9.21 29.23
C THR A 336 31.24 8.86 30.54
#